data_bed3df9cbccce34dccd0ed6f9dfa1276
#
_entry.id   bed3df9cbccce34dccd0ed6f9dfa1276
#
_cell.length_a   1.000
_cell.length_b   1.000
_cell.length_c   1.000
_cell.angle_alpha   90.00
_cell.angle_beta   90.00
_cell.angle_gamma   90.00
#
_symmetry.space_group_name_H-M   'P 1'
#
loop_
_entity.id
_entity.type
_entity.pdbx_description
1 polymer ?
#
loop_
_entity_poly.entity_id
_entity_poly.type
_entity_poly.pdbx_seq_one_letter_code
_entity_poly.pdbx_strand_id
1 'polypeptide(L)'
;MTAVLTNGARQRLDAGELALGVILRQARTVDIAPIMKSCGYDWLFLDLEHNSMDLDTAVQIAVAALGAGIAPVARVPAHSWCCRGRA
;
A
#
# COMPACT_ATOMS: atom_id res chain seq x y z
N MET A 1 -20.64 -3.52 15.27
CA MET A 1 -19.78 -2.35 15.18
C MET A 1 -19.29 -2.14 13.77
N THR A 2 -19.32 -0.90 13.36
CA THR A 2 -18.90 -0.56 12.00
C THR A 2 -17.39 -0.37 11.95
N ALA A 3 -16.75 -0.89 10.92
CA ALA A 3 -15.34 -0.67 10.73
C ALA A 3 -15.08 0.79 10.41
N VAL A 4 -14.03 1.36 11.00
CA VAL A 4 -13.63 2.73 10.73
C VAL A 4 -13.02 2.84 9.34
N LEU A 5 -12.24 1.83 8.96
CA LEU A 5 -11.60 1.82 7.65
C LEU A 5 -12.05 0.57 6.91
N THR A 6 -12.15 0.72 5.59
CA THR A 6 -12.50 -0.41 4.73
C THR A 6 -11.34 -0.68 3.80
N ASN A 7 -11.22 -1.93 3.38
CA ASN A 7 -10.21 -2.35 2.42
C ASN A 7 -10.91 -2.63 1.10
N GLY A 8 -10.91 -1.66 0.19
CA GLY A 8 -11.60 -1.77 -1.08
C GLY A 8 -11.05 -2.89 -1.97
N ALA A 9 -9.74 -3.12 -1.91
CA ALA A 9 -9.15 -4.21 -2.67
C ALA A 9 -9.65 -5.56 -2.18
N ARG A 10 -9.70 -5.74 -0.87
CA ARG A 10 -10.21 -6.98 -0.28
C ARG A 10 -11.67 -7.19 -0.61
N GLN A 11 -12.44 -6.11 -0.58
CA GLN A 11 -13.86 -6.19 -0.91
C GLN A 11 -14.07 -6.65 -2.35
N ARG A 12 -13.26 -6.14 -3.29
CA ARG A 12 -13.37 -6.57 -4.67
C ARG A 12 -13.01 -8.04 -4.83
N LEU A 13 -11.94 -8.46 -4.18
CA LEU A 13 -11.53 -9.87 -4.26
C LEU A 13 -12.58 -10.79 -3.65
N ASP A 14 -13.17 -10.40 -2.54
CA ASP A 14 -14.21 -11.20 -1.90
C ASP A 14 -15.45 -11.29 -2.78
N ALA A 15 -15.72 -10.27 -3.57
CA ALA A 15 -16.85 -10.26 -4.49
C ALA A 15 -16.55 -10.93 -5.84
N GLY A 16 -15.34 -11.44 -6.01
CA GLY A 16 -14.95 -12.06 -7.27
C GLY A 16 -14.61 -11.04 -8.35
N GLU A 17 -14.38 -9.80 -7.99
CA GLU A 17 -14.07 -8.73 -8.94
C GLU A 17 -12.56 -8.53 -9.04
N LEU A 18 -12.15 -7.89 -10.12
CA LEU A 18 -10.76 -7.58 -10.36
C LEU A 18 -10.32 -6.42 -9.46
N ALA A 19 -9.20 -6.59 -8.77
CA ALA A 19 -8.57 -5.53 -8.01
C ALA A 19 -7.30 -5.09 -8.71
N LEU A 20 -7.23 -3.83 -9.12
CA LEU A 20 -6.08 -3.30 -9.86
C LEU A 20 -5.14 -2.57 -8.92
N GLY A 21 -3.86 -2.84 -9.06
CA GLY A 21 -2.85 -2.21 -8.24
C GLY A 21 -1.72 -1.64 -9.06
N VAL A 22 -0.91 -0.81 -8.42
CA VAL A 22 0.24 -0.18 -9.05
C VAL A 22 1.43 -0.24 -8.10
N ILE A 23 2.61 -0.52 -8.66
CA ILE A 23 3.84 -0.58 -7.87
C ILE A 23 4.45 0.82 -7.81
N LEU A 24 4.73 1.28 -6.60
CA LEU A 24 5.37 2.57 -6.39
C LEU A 24 6.86 2.36 -6.15
N ARG A 25 7.66 2.94 -7.01
CA ARG A 25 9.12 2.82 -6.90
C ARG A 25 9.79 4.18 -6.77
N GLN A 26 9.25 5.20 -7.41
CA GLN A 26 9.86 6.53 -7.41
C GLN A 26 9.05 7.57 -6.66
N ALA A 27 7.85 7.23 -6.24
CA ALA A 27 7.03 8.17 -5.50
C ALA A 27 7.64 8.45 -4.12
N ARG A 28 7.60 9.70 -3.72
CA ARG A 28 8.18 10.11 -2.45
C ARG A 28 7.23 10.98 -1.62
N THR A 29 6.07 11.30 -2.15
CA THR A 29 5.14 12.21 -1.48
C THR A 29 3.77 11.56 -1.34
N VAL A 30 3.01 12.06 -0.37
CA VAL A 30 1.74 11.45 0.02
C VAL A 30 0.64 11.63 -1.03
N ASP A 31 0.78 12.60 -1.91
CA ASP A 31 -0.24 12.88 -2.90
C ASP A 31 -0.41 11.77 -3.92
N ILE A 32 0.55 10.85 -3.99
CA ILE A 32 0.45 9.73 -4.93
C ILE A 32 -0.77 8.85 -4.58
N ALA A 33 -1.16 8.78 -3.32
CA ALA A 33 -2.27 7.92 -2.92
C ALA A 33 -3.61 8.40 -3.49
N PRO A 34 -4.02 9.65 -3.28
CA PRO A 34 -5.28 10.11 -3.90
C PRO A 34 -5.18 10.16 -5.42
N ILE A 35 -3.98 10.42 -5.99
CA ILE A 35 -3.82 10.42 -7.43
C ILE A 35 -4.11 9.04 -8.00
N MET A 36 -3.53 7.99 -7.42
CA MET A 36 -3.75 6.64 -7.91
C MET A 36 -5.18 6.18 -7.68
N LYS A 37 -5.79 6.61 -6.60
CA LYS A 37 -7.21 6.33 -6.37
C LYS A 37 -8.06 6.94 -7.48
N SER A 38 -7.77 8.18 -7.86
CA SER A 38 -8.48 8.84 -8.95
C SER A 38 -8.29 8.15 -10.28
N CYS A 39 -7.15 7.49 -10.46
CA CYS A 39 -6.88 6.73 -11.69
C CYS A 39 -7.60 5.39 -11.73
N GLY A 40 -8.26 5.00 -10.66
CA GLY A 40 -9.01 3.75 -10.64
C GLY A 40 -8.30 2.57 -10.03
N TYR A 41 -7.18 2.78 -9.36
CA TYR A 41 -6.48 1.68 -8.73
C TYR A 41 -7.07 1.37 -7.36
N ASP A 42 -7.02 0.10 -7.00
CA ASP A 42 -7.59 -0.39 -5.74
C ASP A 42 -6.54 -0.58 -4.66
N TRP A 43 -5.27 -0.73 -5.05
CA TRP A 43 -4.20 -0.92 -4.07
C TRP A 43 -2.89 -0.37 -4.61
N LEU A 44 -2.00 -0.04 -3.66
CA LEU A 44 -0.65 0.43 -3.94
C LEU A 44 0.34 -0.61 -3.45
N PHE A 45 1.36 -0.89 -4.23
CA PHE A 45 2.42 -1.79 -3.83
C PHE A 45 3.67 -0.98 -3.52
N LEU A 46 4.01 -0.86 -2.24
CA LEU A 46 5.16 -0.09 -1.80
C LEU A 46 6.36 -1.02 -1.72
N ASP A 47 7.32 -0.81 -2.60
CA ASP A 47 8.46 -1.72 -2.71
C ASP A 47 9.63 -1.19 -1.89
N LEU A 48 9.85 -1.80 -0.73
CA LEU A 48 10.97 -1.45 0.15
C LEU A 48 12.17 -2.37 -0.07
N GLU A 49 12.01 -3.40 -0.88
CA GLU A 49 13.08 -4.38 -1.08
C GLU A 49 13.94 -4.05 -2.28
N HIS A 50 13.32 -3.64 -3.38
CA HIS A 50 14.03 -3.52 -4.65
C HIS A 50 14.14 -2.09 -5.14
N ASN A 51 14.02 -1.13 -4.26
CA ASN A 51 14.26 0.25 -4.63
C ASN A 51 14.70 1.05 -3.40
N SER A 52 14.81 2.36 -3.56
CA SER A 52 15.40 3.22 -2.55
C SER A 52 14.39 3.91 -1.64
N MET A 53 13.14 3.50 -1.67
CA MET A 53 12.14 4.10 -0.79
C MET A 53 12.44 3.75 0.65
N ASP A 54 12.51 4.75 1.52
CA ASP A 54 12.80 4.51 2.91
C ASP A 54 11.51 4.25 3.69
N LEU A 55 11.67 3.78 4.91
CA LEU A 55 10.54 3.39 5.72
C LEU A 55 9.64 4.58 6.06
N ASP A 56 10.22 5.73 6.35
CA ASP A 56 9.43 6.90 6.69
C ASP A 56 8.53 7.33 5.53
N THR A 57 9.07 7.38 4.33
CA THR A 57 8.28 7.70 3.15
C THR A 57 7.16 6.70 2.93
N ALA A 58 7.48 5.41 3.07
CA ALA A 58 6.49 4.36 2.88
C ALA A 58 5.35 4.47 3.90
N VAL A 59 5.68 4.76 5.15
CA VAL A 59 4.66 4.92 6.19
C VAL A 59 3.74 6.09 5.88
N GLN A 60 4.31 7.22 5.47
CA GLN A 60 3.51 8.39 5.14
C GLN A 60 2.56 8.13 3.98
N ILE A 61 3.05 7.47 2.95
CA ILE A 61 2.21 7.14 1.79
C ILE A 61 1.12 6.14 2.21
N ALA A 62 1.46 5.15 3.03
CA ALA A 62 0.49 4.16 3.47
C ALA A 62 -0.63 4.80 4.30
N VAL A 63 -0.29 5.72 5.18
CA VAL A 63 -1.29 6.42 5.98
C VAL A 63 -2.20 7.26 5.08
N ALA A 64 -1.61 7.96 4.11
CA ALA A 64 -2.41 8.72 3.16
C ALA A 64 -3.31 7.82 2.33
N ALA A 65 -2.84 6.63 1.98
CA ALA A 65 -3.64 5.67 1.22
C ALA A 65 -4.88 5.24 2.00
N LEU A 66 -4.74 5.00 3.28
CA LEU A 66 -5.89 4.64 4.10
C LEU A 66 -6.95 5.73 4.08
N GLY A 67 -6.53 6.99 4.19
CA GLY A 67 -7.47 8.10 4.13
C GLY A 67 -8.09 8.30 2.75
N ALA A 68 -7.38 7.93 1.70
CA ALA A 68 -7.89 8.06 0.33
C ALA A 68 -8.75 6.88 -0.10
N GLY A 69 -8.81 5.83 0.68
CA GLY A 69 -9.60 4.66 0.34
C GLY A 69 -8.93 3.71 -0.64
N ILE A 70 -7.61 3.71 -0.69
CA ILE A 70 -6.84 2.78 -1.52
C ILE A 70 -5.94 1.95 -0.60
N ALA A 71 -5.88 0.65 -0.81
CA ALA A 71 -5.21 -0.26 0.11
C ALA A 71 -3.70 -0.25 -0.11
N PRO A 72 -2.91 0.01 0.94
CA PRO A 72 -1.45 -0.09 0.82
C PRO A 72 -0.97 -1.51 1.11
N VAL A 73 -0.05 -2.00 0.29
CA VAL A 73 0.62 -3.29 0.48
C VAL A 73 2.11 -3.01 0.37
N ALA A 74 2.90 -3.55 1.29
CA ALA A 74 4.32 -3.29 1.28
C ALA A 74 5.11 -4.59 1.13
N ARG A 75 6.14 -4.56 0.29
CA ARG A 75 7.09 -5.64 0.22
C ARG A 75 8.33 -5.24 1.00
N VAL A 76 8.70 -6.07 1.97
CA VAL A 76 9.86 -5.80 2.82
C VAL A 76 11.00 -6.72 2.44
N PRO A 77 12.24 -6.37 2.79
CA PRO A 77 13.38 -7.22 2.47
C PRO A 77 13.24 -8.60 3.12
N ALA A 78 13.55 -9.62 2.33
CA ALA A 78 13.39 -10.99 2.78
C ALA A 78 14.30 -11.31 3.95
N HIS A 79 15.42 -10.63 4.05
CA HIS A 79 16.38 -10.85 5.12
C HIS A 79 16.29 -9.81 6.21
N SER A 80 15.19 -9.12 6.28
CA SER A 80 15.02 -8.15 7.34
C SER A 80 15.06 -8.83 8.68
N TRP A 81 15.92 -8.33 9.53
CA TRP A 81 16.04 -8.91 10.86
C TRP A 81 14.73 -8.79 11.64
N CYS A 82 13.95 -7.77 11.36
CA CYS A 82 12.68 -7.62 12.07
C CYS A 82 11.68 -8.70 11.68
N CYS A 83 11.84 -9.28 10.51
CA CYS A 83 10.89 -10.29 10.05
C CYS A 83 11.24 -11.68 10.52
N ARG A 84 12.55 -11.91 10.74
CA ARG A 84 12.92 -13.22 11.14
C ARG A 84 13.63 -13.21 12.46
N GLY A 85 14.05 -12.11 12.80
CA GLY A 85 14.78 -12.05 13.92
C GLY A 85 14.13 -12.23 15.15
N ARG A 86 13.29 -11.92 15.09
CA ARG A 86 13.05 -12.03 16.11
C ARG A 86 12.51 -13.00 16.20
N ALA A 87 12.51 -13.24 15.34
CA ALA A 87 11.86 -14.45 15.23
C ALA A 87 11.67 -15.09 16.27
#